data_402993ceeaef9d48d0ef146ec0081d41
#
_entry.id   402993ceeaef9d48d0ef146ec0081d41
#
_cell.length_a   1.000
_cell.length_b   1.000
_cell.length_c   1.000
_cell.angle_alpha   90.00
_cell.angle_beta   90.00
_cell.angle_gamma   90.00
#
_symmetry.space_group_name_H-M   'P 1'
#
loop_
_entity.id
_entity.type
_entity.pdbx_description
1 polymer ?
#
loop_
_entity_poly.entity_id
_entity_poly.type
_entity_poly.pdbx_seq_one_letter_code
_entity_poly.pdbx_strand_id
1 'polypeptide(L)'
;MGRVRPIGEHDQNRMSRFLFKLIICVLLAGAAGVAYFSMKSGDPLYTFYEWISPARFKKHDALIRSVAAEHRLDPMLVKAVVWRESRFDAQKFGTAGERGLMQVSEKAAQEWARETKVENFRVEELFDPKTNLEAGTWYLRRAVEHWQNQADPIPFALAEYNAGASRAQRWAGGDDAKAMAEKTFRENIDFPGTRKYVDSIIARYQFYKRRGRM
;
A
#
# COMPACT_ATOMS: atom_id res chain seq x y z
N MET A 1 -3.25 -53.26 -56.40
CA MET A 1 -2.62 -52.00 -55.99
C MET A 1 -3.53 -51.35 -54.95
N GLY A 2 -3.32 -51.63 -53.66
CA GLY A 2 -4.10 -51.07 -52.55
C GLY A 2 -3.63 -49.69 -52.17
N ARG A 3 -4.50 -48.70 -52.22
CA ARG A 3 -4.21 -47.37 -51.69
C ARG A 3 -4.16 -47.42 -50.15
N VAL A 4 -2.99 -47.23 -49.57
CA VAL A 4 -2.79 -46.98 -48.15
C VAL A 4 -3.38 -45.59 -47.87
N ARG A 5 -4.46 -45.55 -47.04
CA ARG A 5 -5.00 -44.27 -46.55
C ARG A 5 -3.99 -43.68 -45.56
N PRO A 6 -3.68 -42.39 -45.63
CA PRO A 6 -2.79 -41.81 -44.63
C PRO A 6 -3.56 -41.77 -43.29
N ILE A 7 -3.05 -42.53 -42.35
CA ILE A 7 -3.44 -42.48 -40.92
C ILE A 7 -2.79 -41.21 -40.38
N GLY A 8 -3.53 -40.14 -40.16
CA GLY A 8 -2.91 -38.98 -39.50
C GLY A 8 -3.71 -37.68 -39.42
N GLU A 9 -4.52 -37.33 -40.39
CA GLU A 9 -5.16 -35.99 -40.39
C GLU A 9 -6.26 -35.83 -39.35
N HIS A 10 -7.00 -36.90 -39.10
CA HIS A 10 -8.13 -36.85 -38.10
C HIS A 10 -7.61 -36.84 -36.66
N ASP A 11 -6.51 -37.48 -36.36
CA ASP A 11 -5.90 -37.54 -35.02
C ASP A 11 -5.12 -36.27 -34.72
N GLN A 12 -4.44 -35.68 -35.70
CA GLN A 12 -3.77 -34.38 -35.52
C GLN A 12 -4.77 -33.25 -35.20
N ASN A 13 -5.93 -33.22 -35.87
CA ASN A 13 -6.96 -32.22 -35.63
C ASN A 13 -7.60 -32.42 -34.27
N ARG A 14 -7.74 -33.62 -33.78
CA ARG A 14 -8.29 -33.95 -32.46
C ARG A 14 -7.30 -33.54 -31.34
N MET A 15 -6.04 -33.82 -31.51
CA MET A 15 -4.96 -33.47 -30.59
C MET A 15 -4.74 -31.96 -30.55
N SER A 16 -4.76 -31.27 -31.69
CA SER A 16 -4.71 -29.80 -31.76
C SER A 16 -5.86 -29.12 -31.01
N ARG A 17 -7.10 -29.63 -31.19
CA ARG A 17 -8.26 -29.08 -30.46
C ARG A 17 -8.20 -29.39 -28.95
N PHE A 18 -7.65 -30.53 -28.56
CA PHE A 18 -7.46 -30.85 -27.14
C PHE A 18 -6.38 -29.95 -26.52
N LEU A 19 -5.25 -29.77 -27.16
CA LEU A 19 -4.18 -28.87 -26.71
C LEU A 19 -4.67 -27.43 -26.63
N PHE A 20 -5.44 -26.96 -27.60
CA PHE A 20 -6.02 -25.63 -27.60
C PHE A 20 -6.97 -25.40 -26.41
N LYS A 21 -7.86 -26.38 -26.13
CA LYS A 21 -8.75 -26.32 -24.96
C LYS A 21 -7.96 -26.35 -23.64
N LEU A 22 -6.93 -27.17 -23.56
CA LEU A 22 -6.07 -27.26 -22.37
C LEU A 22 -5.36 -25.92 -22.10
N ILE A 23 -4.82 -25.28 -23.15
CA ILE A 23 -4.19 -23.96 -23.06
C ILE A 23 -5.19 -22.91 -22.55
N ILE A 24 -6.42 -22.89 -23.09
CA ILE A 24 -7.46 -21.99 -22.64
C ILE A 24 -7.80 -22.23 -21.15
N CYS A 25 -7.95 -23.49 -20.74
CA CYS A 25 -8.23 -23.81 -19.34
C CYS A 25 -7.10 -23.36 -18.41
N VAL A 26 -5.84 -23.53 -18.79
CA VAL A 26 -4.67 -23.07 -18.02
C VAL A 26 -4.63 -21.55 -17.93
N LEU A 27 -4.92 -20.84 -19.03
CA LEU A 27 -4.97 -19.38 -19.05
C LEU A 27 -6.13 -18.86 -18.18
N LEU A 28 -7.30 -19.48 -18.24
CA LEU A 28 -8.44 -19.10 -17.39
C LEU A 28 -8.18 -19.37 -15.91
N ALA A 29 -7.58 -20.51 -15.58
CA ALA A 29 -7.19 -20.83 -14.20
C ALA A 29 -6.12 -19.86 -13.69
N GLY A 30 -5.13 -19.50 -14.53
CA GLY A 30 -4.14 -18.49 -14.23
C GLY A 30 -4.77 -17.10 -13.96
N ALA A 31 -5.67 -16.68 -14.85
CA ALA A 31 -6.39 -15.41 -14.71
C ALA A 31 -7.26 -15.39 -13.44
N ALA A 32 -7.97 -16.46 -13.13
CA ALA A 32 -8.76 -16.60 -11.91
C ALA A 32 -7.88 -16.56 -10.65
N GLY A 33 -6.72 -17.20 -10.68
CA GLY A 33 -5.72 -17.14 -9.62
C GLY A 33 -5.21 -15.72 -9.37
N VAL A 34 -4.83 -15.03 -10.44
CA VAL A 34 -4.39 -13.61 -10.36
C VAL A 34 -5.52 -12.73 -9.81
N ALA A 35 -6.75 -12.88 -10.31
CA ALA A 35 -7.90 -12.12 -9.81
C ALA A 35 -8.16 -12.40 -8.33
N TYR A 36 -8.12 -13.65 -7.89
CA TYR A 36 -8.32 -14.02 -6.48
C TYR A 36 -7.27 -13.39 -5.55
N PHE A 37 -5.97 -13.51 -5.91
CA PHE A 37 -4.89 -12.90 -5.12
C PHE A 37 -4.94 -11.37 -5.14
N SER A 38 -5.32 -10.77 -6.26
CA SER A 38 -5.47 -9.34 -6.40
C SER A 38 -6.60 -8.79 -5.54
N MET A 39 -7.75 -9.46 -5.51
CA MET A 39 -8.89 -9.06 -4.67
C MET A 39 -8.55 -9.07 -3.17
N LYS A 40 -7.75 -10.05 -2.72
CA LYS A 40 -7.28 -10.10 -1.31
C LYS A 40 -6.27 -9.01 -0.93
N SER A 41 -5.71 -8.29 -1.89
CA SER A 41 -4.72 -7.24 -1.64
C SER A 41 -5.33 -5.85 -1.38
N GLY A 42 -6.65 -5.72 -1.52
CA GLY A 42 -7.39 -4.45 -1.39
C GLY A 42 -7.31 -3.54 -2.63
N ASP A 43 -6.49 -3.89 -3.63
CA ASP A 43 -6.44 -3.19 -4.92
C ASP A 43 -6.00 -4.15 -6.03
N PRO A 44 -6.97 -4.78 -6.72
CA PRO A 44 -6.70 -5.81 -7.72
C PRO A 44 -5.83 -5.35 -8.88
N LEU A 45 -6.15 -4.19 -9.46
CA LEU A 45 -5.44 -3.64 -10.62
C LEU A 45 -3.98 -3.36 -10.28
N TYR A 46 -3.75 -2.74 -9.12
CA TYR A 46 -2.40 -2.40 -8.68
C TYR A 46 -1.54 -3.61 -8.35
N THR A 47 -2.14 -4.65 -7.79
CA THR A 47 -1.42 -5.90 -7.51
C THR A 47 -1.02 -6.59 -8.82
N PHE A 48 -1.85 -6.49 -9.85
CA PHE A 48 -1.51 -6.94 -11.20
C PHE A 48 -0.34 -6.12 -11.79
N TYR A 49 -0.39 -4.78 -11.70
CA TYR A 49 0.72 -3.92 -12.14
C TYR A 49 2.02 -4.19 -11.36
N GLU A 50 1.95 -4.43 -10.05
CA GLU A 50 3.10 -4.80 -9.23
C GLU A 50 3.74 -6.11 -9.73
N TRP A 51 2.92 -7.03 -10.23
CA TRP A 51 3.36 -8.31 -10.74
C TRP A 51 4.07 -8.20 -12.10
N ILE A 52 3.55 -7.37 -13.01
CA ILE A 52 4.11 -7.19 -14.35
C ILE A 52 5.25 -6.15 -14.41
N SER A 53 5.37 -5.28 -13.41
CA SER A 53 6.40 -4.25 -13.32
C SER A 53 7.05 -4.19 -11.94
N PRO A 54 7.65 -5.29 -11.45
CA PRO A 54 8.15 -5.35 -10.07
C PRO A 54 9.26 -4.34 -9.77
N ALA A 55 10.03 -3.92 -10.77
CA ALA A 55 11.11 -2.96 -10.60
C ALA A 55 10.60 -1.60 -10.07
N ARG A 56 9.48 -1.10 -10.57
CA ARG A 56 8.87 0.15 -10.11
C ARG A 56 8.51 0.09 -8.63
N PHE A 57 7.91 -1.01 -8.19
CA PHE A 57 7.38 -1.19 -6.84
C PHE A 57 8.44 -1.57 -5.81
N LYS A 58 9.64 -1.95 -6.27
CA LYS A 58 10.78 -2.30 -5.43
C LYS A 58 11.85 -1.21 -5.40
N LYS A 59 11.74 -0.21 -6.26
CA LYS A 59 12.75 0.86 -6.43
C LYS A 59 13.15 1.50 -5.10
N HIS A 60 12.21 1.69 -4.18
CA HIS A 60 12.41 2.38 -2.92
C HIS A 60 12.51 1.44 -1.71
N ASP A 61 12.48 0.12 -1.88
CA ASP A 61 12.41 -0.85 -0.77
C ASP A 61 13.60 -0.74 0.20
N ALA A 62 14.82 -0.56 -0.32
CA ALA A 62 16.01 -0.40 0.52
C ALA A 62 15.92 0.86 1.39
N LEU A 63 15.49 1.97 0.78
CA LEU A 63 15.32 3.25 1.46
C LEU A 63 14.18 3.20 2.48
N ILE A 64 13.05 2.59 2.14
CA ILE A 64 11.92 2.38 3.06
C ILE A 64 12.38 1.57 4.28
N ARG A 65 13.18 0.51 4.09
CA ARG A 65 13.71 -0.28 5.21
C ARG A 65 14.62 0.54 6.12
N SER A 66 15.53 1.33 5.54
CA SER A 66 16.44 2.17 6.31
C SER A 66 15.67 3.17 7.17
N VAL A 67 14.82 3.98 6.53
CA VAL A 67 14.06 5.03 7.21
C VAL A 67 13.07 4.46 8.23
N ALA A 68 12.38 3.36 7.90
CA ALA A 68 11.48 2.70 8.84
C ALA A 68 12.21 2.19 10.10
N ALA A 69 13.43 1.64 9.94
CA ALA A 69 14.25 1.19 11.06
C ALA A 69 14.69 2.36 11.96
N GLU A 70 15.10 3.49 11.38
CA GLU A 70 15.46 4.71 12.11
C GLU A 70 14.29 5.21 12.99
N HIS A 71 13.07 5.11 12.47
CA HIS A 71 11.85 5.51 13.16
C HIS A 71 11.16 4.37 13.95
N ARG A 72 11.77 3.18 14.04
CA ARG A 72 11.23 2.00 14.77
C ARG A 72 9.82 1.62 14.31
N LEU A 73 9.55 1.72 13.00
CA LEU A 73 8.33 1.26 12.38
C LEU A 73 8.56 0.00 11.54
N ASP A 74 7.51 -0.80 11.38
CA ASP A 74 7.55 -1.93 10.44
C ASP A 74 7.68 -1.39 9.00
N PRO A 75 8.74 -1.76 8.25
CA PRO A 75 8.93 -1.28 6.89
C PRO A 75 7.79 -1.68 5.94
N MET A 76 7.06 -2.76 6.24
CA MET A 76 5.90 -3.17 5.45
C MET A 76 4.71 -2.23 5.67
N LEU A 77 4.58 -1.63 6.87
CA LEU A 77 3.58 -0.59 7.14
C LEU A 77 3.92 0.67 6.35
N VAL A 78 5.16 1.17 6.43
CA VAL A 78 5.60 2.35 5.67
C VAL A 78 5.40 2.13 4.17
N LYS A 79 5.76 0.95 3.65
CA LYS A 79 5.53 0.59 2.25
C LYS A 79 4.05 0.60 1.87
N ALA A 80 3.16 0.14 2.75
CA ALA A 80 1.72 0.15 2.52
C ALA A 80 1.15 1.58 2.48
N VAL A 81 1.69 2.50 3.29
CA VAL A 81 1.35 3.93 3.24
C VAL A 81 1.83 4.53 1.92
N VAL A 82 3.09 4.33 1.51
CA VAL A 82 3.62 4.80 0.22
C VAL A 82 2.77 4.28 -0.95
N TRP A 83 2.40 2.99 -0.89
CA TRP A 83 1.48 2.40 -1.88
C TRP A 83 0.15 3.16 -1.95
N ARG A 84 -0.42 3.50 -0.82
CA ARG A 84 -1.73 4.19 -0.79
C ARG A 84 -1.61 5.65 -1.22
N GLU A 85 -0.57 6.34 -0.78
CA GLU A 85 -0.37 7.76 -1.01
C GLU A 85 -0.02 8.07 -2.45
N SER A 86 1.04 7.49 -2.99
CA SER A 86 1.59 7.88 -4.28
C SER A 86 1.63 6.78 -5.33
N ARG A 87 1.38 5.53 -4.95
CA ARG A 87 1.66 4.38 -5.82
C ARG A 87 3.14 4.33 -6.24
N PHE A 88 4.03 4.68 -5.31
CA PHE A 88 5.48 4.76 -5.51
C PHE A 88 5.91 5.82 -6.54
N ASP A 89 5.08 6.84 -6.77
CA ASP A 89 5.44 7.99 -7.59
C ASP A 89 6.01 9.10 -6.70
N ALA A 90 7.34 9.29 -6.78
CA ALA A 90 8.04 10.32 -6.02
C ALA A 90 7.73 11.75 -6.50
N GLN A 91 7.21 11.89 -7.72
CA GLN A 91 6.86 13.20 -8.29
C GLN A 91 5.37 13.53 -8.14
N LYS A 92 4.61 12.70 -7.40
CA LYS A 92 3.19 12.95 -7.21
C LYS A 92 2.96 14.26 -6.48
N PHE A 93 2.07 15.07 -7.03
CA PHE A 93 1.55 16.28 -6.44
C PHE A 93 0.05 16.06 -6.12
N GLY A 94 -0.33 16.24 -4.87
CA GLY A 94 -1.70 16.07 -4.39
C GLY A 94 -2.57 17.31 -4.64
N THR A 95 -3.88 17.15 -4.53
CA THR A 95 -4.86 18.23 -4.79
C THR A 95 -4.85 19.34 -3.74
N ALA A 96 -4.38 19.05 -2.51
CA ALA A 96 -4.22 20.03 -1.44
C ALA A 96 -2.74 20.44 -1.24
N GLY A 97 -1.87 20.13 -2.22
CA GLY A 97 -0.48 20.54 -2.22
C GLY A 97 0.48 19.54 -1.57
N GLU A 98 0.00 18.34 -1.27
CA GLU A 98 0.85 17.25 -0.75
C GLU A 98 1.85 16.78 -1.83
N ARG A 99 3.03 16.33 -1.42
CA ARG A 99 4.12 15.99 -2.34
C ARG A 99 4.74 14.63 -2.05
N GLY A 100 5.13 13.95 -3.11
CA GLY A 100 6.04 12.81 -3.10
C GLY A 100 5.43 11.50 -2.64
N LEU A 101 6.31 10.58 -2.25
CA LEU A 101 5.99 9.17 -1.94
C LEU A 101 4.92 8.99 -0.87
N MET A 102 4.98 9.78 0.21
CA MET A 102 4.06 9.71 1.35
C MET A 102 3.07 10.88 1.38
N GLN A 103 2.98 11.67 0.31
CA GLN A 103 2.08 12.82 0.16
C GLN A 103 2.12 13.73 1.40
N VAL A 104 3.33 14.20 1.71
CA VAL A 104 3.56 15.05 2.87
C VAL A 104 3.11 16.48 2.53
N SER A 105 2.31 17.08 3.41
CA SER A 105 1.91 18.48 3.27
C SER A 105 3.07 19.42 3.66
N GLU A 106 3.06 20.63 3.12
CA GLU A 106 4.06 21.64 3.46
C GLU A 106 4.12 21.90 4.97
N LYS A 107 2.95 22.03 5.62
CA LYS A 107 2.87 22.24 7.06
C LYS A 107 3.54 21.12 7.87
N ALA A 108 3.26 19.85 7.50
CA ALA A 108 3.84 18.70 8.16
C ALA A 108 5.36 18.63 7.94
N ALA A 109 5.83 18.95 6.73
CA ALA A 109 7.23 18.96 6.41
C ALA A 109 8.00 20.07 7.14
N GLN A 110 7.44 21.26 7.25
CA GLN A 110 8.03 22.36 8.03
C GLN A 110 8.09 22.01 9.52
N GLU A 111 7.07 21.34 10.07
CA GLU A 111 7.10 20.84 11.45
C GLU A 111 8.21 19.80 11.63
N TRP A 112 8.30 18.80 10.75
CA TRP A 112 9.39 17.82 10.74
C TRP A 112 10.76 18.48 10.68
N ALA A 113 10.99 19.39 9.74
CA ALA A 113 12.27 20.06 9.57
C ALA A 113 12.68 20.84 10.82
N ARG A 114 11.75 21.56 11.45
CA ARG A 114 11.98 22.30 12.68
C ARG A 114 12.34 21.37 13.84
N GLU A 115 11.56 20.31 14.07
CA GLU A 115 11.74 19.40 15.20
C GLU A 115 13.00 18.52 15.06
N THR A 116 13.40 18.21 13.80
CA THR A 116 14.61 17.43 13.51
C THR A 116 15.82 18.29 13.18
N LYS A 117 15.68 19.64 13.27
CA LYS A 117 16.74 20.62 13.02
C LYS A 117 17.36 20.51 11.62
N VAL A 118 16.54 20.22 10.62
CA VAL A 118 16.96 20.29 9.21
C VAL A 118 17.04 21.75 8.80
N GLU A 119 18.27 22.24 8.57
CA GLU A 119 18.51 23.62 8.17
C GLU A 119 18.17 23.85 6.68
N ASN A 120 17.65 25.05 6.39
CA ASN A 120 17.36 25.52 5.02
C ASN A 120 16.43 24.60 4.21
N PHE A 121 15.56 23.83 4.88
CA PHE A 121 14.58 22.99 4.21
C PHE A 121 13.69 23.79 3.27
N ARG A 122 13.53 23.28 2.04
CA ARG A 122 12.60 23.82 1.03
C ARG A 122 11.57 22.76 0.69
N VAL A 123 10.35 23.18 0.52
CA VAL A 123 9.21 22.27 0.29
C VAL A 123 9.34 21.44 -0.99
N GLU A 124 10.09 21.92 -1.99
CA GLU A 124 10.40 21.19 -3.22
C GLU A 124 11.24 19.94 -2.98
N GLU A 125 11.99 19.89 -1.88
CA GLU A 125 12.80 18.74 -1.49
C GLU A 125 11.94 17.53 -1.12
N LEU A 126 10.63 17.73 -0.91
CA LEU A 126 9.69 16.62 -0.76
C LEU A 126 9.50 15.76 -2.02
N PHE A 127 10.01 16.17 -3.17
CA PHE A 127 10.09 15.30 -4.35
C PHE A 127 11.32 14.39 -4.34
N ASP A 128 12.30 14.65 -3.46
CA ASP A 128 13.37 13.69 -3.18
C ASP A 128 12.83 12.53 -2.35
N PRO A 129 13.03 11.26 -2.80
CA PRO A 129 12.51 10.10 -2.11
C PRO A 129 12.97 9.97 -0.65
N LYS A 130 14.22 10.35 -0.35
CA LYS A 130 14.78 10.21 1.00
C LYS A 130 14.15 11.23 1.93
N THR A 131 14.18 12.50 1.58
CA THR A 131 13.58 13.60 2.35
C THR A 131 12.09 13.35 2.60
N ASN A 132 11.37 12.88 1.59
CA ASN A 132 9.95 12.58 1.70
C ASN A 132 9.65 11.42 2.66
N LEU A 133 10.41 10.34 2.55
CA LEU A 133 10.27 9.19 3.46
C LEU A 133 10.64 9.55 4.90
N GLU A 134 11.69 10.32 5.11
CA GLU A 134 12.09 10.80 6.44
C GLU A 134 10.96 11.63 7.08
N ALA A 135 10.47 12.65 6.38
CA ALA A 135 9.39 13.50 6.89
C ALA A 135 8.08 12.72 7.12
N GLY A 136 7.66 11.93 6.13
CA GLY A 136 6.40 11.17 6.22
C GLY A 136 6.44 10.06 7.26
N THR A 137 7.57 9.35 7.39
CA THR A 137 7.74 8.28 8.38
C THR A 137 7.84 8.85 9.79
N TRP A 138 8.50 9.98 9.98
CA TRP A 138 8.53 10.72 11.25
C TRP A 138 7.10 11.10 11.69
N TYR A 139 6.28 11.62 10.78
CA TYR A 139 4.89 12.00 11.07
C TYR A 139 4.02 10.79 11.42
N LEU A 140 4.19 9.68 10.67
CA LEU A 140 3.52 8.42 10.97
C LEU A 140 3.95 7.85 12.33
N ARG A 141 5.24 7.93 12.67
CA ARG A 141 5.75 7.50 13.97
C ARG A 141 5.11 8.27 15.11
N ARG A 142 5.04 9.59 15.02
CA ARG A 142 4.36 10.43 16.03
C ARG A 142 2.90 10.01 16.22
N ALA A 143 2.18 9.77 15.13
CA ALA A 143 0.80 9.28 15.22
C ALA A 143 0.72 7.91 15.91
N VAL A 144 1.63 6.97 15.61
CA VAL A 144 1.68 5.67 16.31
C VAL A 144 1.98 5.83 17.80
N GLU A 145 2.89 6.73 18.17
CA GLU A 145 3.20 7.03 19.58
C GLU A 145 2.05 7.69 20.30
N HIS A 146 1.33 8.59 19.64
CA HIS A 146 0.13 9.20 20.20
C HIS A 146 -0.91 8.15 20.63
N TRP A 147 -1.08 7.11 19.84
CA TRP A 147 -2.05 6.04 20.08
C TRP A 147 -1.48 4.79 20.77
N GLN A 148 -0.27 4.85 21.34
CA GLN A 148 0.43 3.70 21.95
C GLN A 148 -0.36 3.00 23.07
N ASN A 149 -1.32 3.68 23.68
CA ASN A 149 -2.19 3.13 24.74
C ASN A 149 -3.35 2.28 24.17
N GLN A 150 -3.53 2.24 22.85
CA GLN A 150 -4.50 1.37 22.19
C GLN A 150 -3.88 -0.03 21.97
N ALA A 151 -4.70 -1.07 22.02
CA ALA A 151 -4.26 -2.46 21.82
C ALA A 151 -3.60 -2.67 20.43
N ASP A 152 -4.12 -2.01 19.40
CA ASP A 152 -3.49 -1.84 18.10
C ASP A 152 -3.53 -0.35 17.72
N PRO A 153 -2.40 0.38 17.79
CA PRO A 153 -2.35 1.80 17.48
C PRO A 153 -2.43 2.11 15.97
N ILE A 154 -2.20 1.13 15.10
CA ILE A 154 -2.05 1.36 13.66
C ILE A 154 -3.31 1.97 13.01
N PRO A 155 -4.53 1.47 13.22
CA PRO A 155 -5.73 2.05 12.63
C PRO A 155 -5.96 3.51 13.02
N PHE A 156 -5.69 3.84 14.28
CA PHE A 156 -5.84 5.19 14.84
C PHE A 156 -4.79 6.14 14.24
N ALA A 157 -3.54 5.70 14.19
CA ALA A 157 -2.44 6.46 13.60
C ALA A 157 -2.66 6.74 12.11
N LEU A 158 -3.17 5.77 11.35
CA LEU A 158 -3.49 5.95 9.94
C LEU A 158 -4.65 6.94 9.73
N ALA A 159 -5.67 6.90 10.59
CA ALA A 159 -6.75 7.87 10.56
C ALA A 159 -6.26 9.27 10.89
N GLU A 160 -5.38 9.41 11.89
CA GLU A 160 -4.74 10.68 12.24
C GLU A 160 -3.85 11.20 11.11
N TYR A 161 -3.04 10.34 10.50
CA TYR A 161 -2.19 10.71 9.38
C TYR A 161 -2.98 11.30 8.21
N ASN A 162 -4.15 10.71 7.91
CA ASN A 162 -4.99 11.13 6.77
C ASN A 162 -5.91 12.32 7.10
N ALA A 163 -6.47 12.37 8.31
CA ALA A 163 -7.54 13.34 8.64
C ALA A 163 -7.17 14.32 9.74
N GLY A 164 -6.02 14.14 10.39
CA GLY A 164 -5.53 14.95 11.50
C GLY A 164 -5.98 14.48 12.86
N ALA A 165 -5.21 14.85 13.91
CA ALA A 165 -5.37 14.37 15.27
C ALA A 165 -6.78 14.65 15.86
N SER A 166 -7.29 15.87 15.71
CA SER A 166 -8.59 16.25 16.29
C SER A 166 -9.76 15.39 15.78
N ARG A 167 -9.73 14.98 14.50
CA ARG A 167 -10.76 14.08 13.96
C ARG A 167 -10.57 12.66 14.46
N ALA A 168 -9.33 12.17 14.47
CA ALA A 168 -9.03 10.84 14.99
C ALA A 168 -9.43 10.70 16.47
N GLN A 169 -9.14 11.71 17.31
CA GLN A 169 -9.59 11.77 18.70
C GLN A 169 -11.11 11.73 18.83
N ARG A 170 -11.84 12.52 18.04
CA ARG A 170 -13.30 12.48 18.05
C ARG A 170 -13.84 11.09 17.75
N TRP A 171 -13.27 10.38 16.76
CA TRP A 171 -13.68 9.02 16.42
C TRP A 171 -13.31 7.99 17.48
N ALA A 172 -12.25 8.25 18.24
CA ALA A 172 -11.84 7.44 19.39
C ALA A 172 -12.66 7.69 20.67
N GLY A 173 -13.59 8.65 20.68
CA GLY A 173 -14.41 8.96 21.85
C GLY A 173 -13.94 10.17 22.66
N GLY A 174 -13.02 10.98 22.11
CA GLY A 174 -12.51 12.21 22.76
C GLY A 174 -11.24 12.00 23.59
N ASP A 175 -10.89 12.98 24.41
CA ASP A 175 -9.63 13.02 25.18
C ASP A 175 -9.53 11.93 26.26
N ASP A 176 -10.67 11.47 26.78
CA ASP A 176 -10.75 10.38 27.76
C ASP A 176 -10.90 8.99 27.11
N ALA A 177 -10.51 8.86 25.86
CA ALA A 177 -10.67 7.62 25.09
C ALA A 177 -9.98 6.44 25.79
N LYS A 178 -10.77 5.56 26.40
CA LYS A 178 -10.31 4.26 26.90
C LYS A 178 -9.92 3.38 25.72
N ALA A 179 -9.14 2.34 26.01
CA ALA A 179 -8.77 1.37 24.97
C ALA A 179 -10.02 0.90 24.20
N MET A 180 -10.06 1.25 22.92
CA MET A 180 -11.18 0.94 22.03
C MET A 180 -10.80 -0.19 21.08
N ALA A 181 -11.74 -1.11 20.81
CA ALA A 181 -11.51 -2.13 19.81
C ALA A 181 -11.35 -1.49 18.42
N GLU A 182 -10.38 -1.95 17.65
CA GLU A 182 -10.09 -1.50 16.27
C GLU A 182 -11.36 -1.43 15.40
N LYS A 183 -12.19 -2.47 15.47
CA LYS A 183 -13.44 -2.55 14.69
C LYS A 183 -14.37 -1.38 15.01
N THR A 184 -14.60 -1.11 16.31
CA THR A 184 -15.45 -0.01 16.78
C THR A 184 -14.90 1.33 16.31
N PHE A 185 -13.59 1.56 16.46
CA PHE A 185 -12.95 2.78 15.99
C PHE A 185 -13.19 3.00 14.48
N ARG A 186 -12.99 1.97 13.68
CA ARG A 186 -13.18 2.07 12.21
C ARG A 186 -14.63 2.33 11.82
N GLU A 187 -15.59 1.79 12.58
CA GLU A 187 -17.02 2.06 12.39
C GLU A 187 -17.36 3.52 12.73
N ASN A 188 -16.69 4.12 13.72
CA ASN A 188 -16.89 5.52 14.12
C ASN A 188 -16.34 6.53 13.10
N ILE A 189 -15.44 6.14 12.19
CA ILE A 189 -14.93 7.05 11.16
C ILE A 189 -16.08 7.48 10.24
N ASP A 190 -16.58 8.70 10.41
CA ASP A 190 -17.69 9.27 9.66
C ASP A 190 -17.29 9.79 8.25
N PHE A 191 -15.98 9.83 7.94
CA PHE A 191 -15.46 10.19 6.63
C PHE A 191 -15.20 8.93 5.79
N PRO A 192 -16.03 8.63 4.77
CA PRO A 192 -15.88 7.43 3.96
C PRO A 192 -14.51 7.32 3.29
N GLY A 193 -13.92 8.46 2.90
CA GLY A 193 -12.58 8.53 2.31
C GLY A 193 -11.50 8.05 3.28
N THR A 194 -11.54 8.53 4.53
CA THR A 194 -10.59 8.14 5.58
C THR A 194 -10.79 6.68 5.99
N ARG A 195 -12.03 6.22 6.13
CA ARG A 195 -12.31 4.81 6.42
C ARG A 195 -11.71 3.91 5.35
N LYS A 196 -11.96 4.20 4.07
CA LYS A 196 -11.37 3.47 2.93
C LYS A 196 -9.84 3.57 2.92
N TYR A 197 -9.28 4.70 3.33
CA TYR A 197 -7.83 4.89 3.46
C TYR A 197 -7.24 3.90 4.46
N VAL A 198 -7.76 3.89 5.69
CA VAL A 198 -7.33 3.00 6.77
C VAL A 198 -7.47 1.54 6.35
N ASP A 199 -8.65 1.14 5.87
CA ASP A 199 -8.95 -0.24 5.48
C ASP A 199 -8.00 -0.74 4.37
N SER A 200 -7.74 0.10 3.37
CA SER A 200 -6.88 -0.28 2.24
C SER A 200 -5.42 -0.43 2.64
N ILE A 201 -4.92 0.41 3.56
CA ILE A 201 -3.54 0.29 4.06
C ILE A 201 -3.39 -0.96 4.93
N ILE A 202 -4.32 -1.21 5.85
CA ILE A 202 -4.29 -2.41 6.69
C ILE A 202 -4.31 -3.68 5.82
N ALA A 203 -5.20 -3.74 4.83
CA ALA A 203 -5.26 -4.87 3.90
C ALA A 203 -3.93 -5.06 3.14
N ARG A 204 -3.33 -3.96 2.67
CA ARG A 204 -2.05 -3.99 1.95
C ARG A 204 -0.88 -4.35 2.88
N TYR A 205 -0.83 -3.83 4.08
CA TYR A 205 0.16 -4.17 5.10
C TYR A 205 0.12 -5.66 5.42
N GLN A 206 -1.06 -6.22 5.68
CA GLN A 206 -1.26 -7.65 5.92
C GLN A 206 -0.86 -8.50 4.69
N PHE A 207 -1.13 -8.01 3.48
CA PHE A 207 -0.70 -8.67 2.26
C PHE A 207 0.83 -8.75 2.15
N TYR A 208 1.56 -7.67 2.45
CA TYR A 208 3.02 -7.67 2.47
C TYR A 208 3.57 -8.61 3.56
N LYS A 209 3.01 -8.58 4.75
CA LYS A 209 3.41 -9.48 5.87
C LYS A 209 3.25 -10.95 5.49
N ARG A 210 2.14 -11.35 4.90
CA ARG A 210 1.94 -12.75 4.47
C ARG A 210 2.93 -13.21 3.41
N ARG A 211 3.43 -12.32 2.58
CA ARG A 211 4.45 -12.64 1.57
C ARG A 211 5.86 -12.77 2.15
N GLY A 212 6.10 -12.24 3.35
CA GLY A 212 7.42 -12.22 3.97
C GLY A 212 8.49 -11.46 3.17
N ARG A 213 8.07 -10.64 2.20
CA ARG A 213 8.95 -9.88 1.31
C ARG A 213 8.38 -8.47 1.11
N MET A 214 9.27 -7.51 1.16
CA MET A 214 9.00 -6.18 0.63
C MET A 214 9.09 -6.19 -0.89
#